data_6880c04397ccd780517ab41e653104a2
#
_entry.id   6880c04397ccd780517ab41e653104a2
#
_cell.length_a   1.000
_cell.length_b   1.000
_cell.length_c   1.000
_cell.angle_alpha   90.00
_cell.angle_beta   90.00
_cell.angle_gamma   90.00
#
_symmetry.space_group_name_H-M   'P 1'
#
loop_
_entity.id
_entity.type
_entity.pdbx_description
1 polymer ?
#
loop_
_entity_poly.entity_id
_entity_poly.type
_entity_poly.pdbx_seq_one_letter_code
_entity_poly.pdbx_strand_id
1 'polypeptide(L)'
;MSQTTRFQETLCRLATFREGLAEAGFGTDLIDASSLDPKTVALLQVAVSADSRSPAVCLQWSTAQALAAGATKEEIIDVLLAIGPVAGLGRAVSAAPEVATALDYDMASALEEPNDH
;
A
#
# COMPACT_ATOMS: atom_id res chain seq x y z
N MET A 1 20.21 -20.83 8.67
CA MET A 1 19.33 -21.20 7.55
C MET A 1 19.57 -20.28 6.38
N SER A 2 19.73 -20.82 5.22
CA SER A 2 20.01 -20.02 4.03
C SER A 2 18.75 -19.28 3.56
N GLN A 3 18.95 -18.19 2.83
CA GLN A 3 17.86 -17.44 2.23
C GLN A 3 17.04 -18.31 1.26
N THR A 4 17.74 -19.23 0.57
CA THR A 4 17.07 -20.13 -0.37
C THR A 4 16.05 -21.00 0.36
N THR A 5 16.43 -21.52 1.54
CA THR A 5 15.52 -22.34 2.33
C THR A 5 14.32 -21.54 2.81
N ARG A 6 14.57 -20.31 3.27
CA ARG A 6 13.47 -19.43 3.70
C ARG A 6 12.52 -19.11 2.55
N PHE A 7 13.08 -18.83 1.39
CA PHE A 7 12.30 -18.56 0.19
C PHE A 7 11.38 -19.74 -0.15
N GLN A 8 11.94 -20.93 -0.15
CA GLN A 8 11.19 -22.13 -0.48
C GLN A 8 10.06 -22.39 0.50
N GLU A 9 10.36 -22.22 1.80
CA GLU A 9 9.35 -22.40 2.84
C GLU A 9 8.22 -21.38 2.70
N THR A 10 8.57 -20.12 2.51
CA THR A 10 7.57 -19.05 2.38
C THR A 10 6.69 -19.29 1.16
N LEU A 11 7.31 -19.64 0.03
CA LEU A 11 6.57 -19.91 -1.20
C LEU A 11 5.60 -21.07 -1.01
N CYS A 12 6.06 -22.12 -0.35
CA CYS A 12 5.23 -23.30 -0.08
C CYS A 12 4.03 -22.93 0.78
N ARG A 13 4.25 -22.14 1.83
CA ARG A 13 3.17 -21.71 2.72
C ARG A 13 2.14 -20.86 1.98
N LEU A 14 2.58 -19.96 1.14
CA LEU A 14 1.67 -19.14 0.34
C LEU A 14 0.87 -19.98 -0.64
N ALA A 15 1.56 -20.90 -1.35
CA ALA A 15 0.92 -21.74 -2.37
C ALA A 15 -0.07 -22.73 -1.78
N THR A 16 0.14 -23.15 -0.53
CA THR A 16 -0.71 -24.13 0.13
C THR A 16 -1.58 -23.49 1.20
N PHE A 17 -1.83 -22.19 1.07
CA PHE A 17 -2.64 -21.45 2.04
C PHE A 17 -3.99 -22.14 2.29
N ARG A 18 -4.36 -22.20 3.55
CA ARG A 18 -5.64 -22.71 3.99
C ARG A 18 -6.23 -21.77 5.02
N GLU A 19 -7.55 -21.83 5.17
CA GLU A 19 -8.27 -20.95 6.04
C GLU A 19 -7.68 -20.90 7.47
N GLY A 20 -7.29 -22.04 8.01
CA GLY A 20 -6.72 -22.11 9.34
C GLY A 20 -5.41 -21.35 9.50
N LEU A 21 -4.69 -21.11 8.42
CA LEU A 21 -3.44 -20.38 8.49
C LEU A 21 -3.66 -18.89 8.78
N ALA A 22 -4.76 -18.33 8.29
CA ALA A 22 -5.08 -16.95 8.60
C ALA A 22 -5.35 -16.76 10.08
N GLU A 23 -6.05 -17.71 10.68
CA GLU A 23 -6.34 -17.67 12.10
C GLU A 23 -5.09 -17.86 12.96
N ALA A 24 -4.10 -18.53 12.43
CA ALA A 24 -2.85 -18.78 13.14
C ALA A 24 -1.86 -17.63 12.99
N GLY A 25 -2.27 -16.49 12.43
CA GLY A 25 -1.40 -15.35 12.29
C GLY A 25 -0.55 -15.39 11.03
N PHE A 26 -1.04 -16.05 9.99
CA PHE A 26 -0.31 -16.23 8.74
C PHE A 26 0.29 -14.93 8.22
N GLY A 27 -0.52 -13.86 8.12
CA GLY A 27 -0.04 -12.61 7.57
C GLY A 27 0.99 -11.94 8.46
N THR A 28 0.77 -11.96 9.78
CA THR A 28 1.66 -11.31 10.73
C THR A 28 3.03 -11.98 10.75
N ASP A 29 3.03 -13.31 10.88
CA ASP A 29 4.30 -14.05 10.97
C ASP A 29 5.15 -13.88 9.72
N LEU A 30 4.53 -13.95 8.55
CA LEU A 30 5.27 -13.85 7.30
C LEU A 30 5.76 -12.43 7.04
N ILE A 31 4.99 -11.43 7.41
CA ILE A 31 5.40 -10.03 7.26
C ILE A 31 6.59 -9.75 8.19
N ASP A 32 6.52 -10.20 9.42
CA ASP A 32 7.59 -9.99 10.39
C ASP A 32 8.89 -10.65 9.96
N ALA A 33 8.80 -11.79 9.26
CA ALA A 33 9.96 -12.51 8.76
C ALA A 33 10.43 -11.99 7.40
N SER A 34 9.75 -11.02 6.83
CA SER A 34 10.06 -10.51 5.50
C SER A 34 11.40 -9.79 5.47
N SER A 35 12.07 -9.85 4.34
CA SER A 35 13.28 -9.07 4.10
C SER A 35 12.97 -7.63 3.67
N LEU A 36 11.70 -7.31 3.44
CA LEU A 36 11.29 -5.94 3.12
C LEU A 36 11.20 -5.14 4.40
N ASP A 37 11.62 -3.89 4.35
CA ASP A 37 11.53 -3.03 5.53
C ASP A 37 10.07 -2.58 5.74
N PRO A 38 9.75 -2.10 6.96
CA PRO A 38 8.36 -1.71 7.27
C PRO A 38 7.81 -0.63 6.34
N LYS A 39 8.62 0.31 5.92
CA LYS A 39 8.18 1.36 5.01
C LYS A 39 7.79 0.78 3.65
N THR A 40 8.61 -0.11 3.12
CA THR A 40 8.32 -0.76 1.84
C THR A 40 7.04 -1.58 1.92
N VAL A 41 6.88 -2.35 3.00
CA VAL A 41 5.65 -3.12 3.21
C VAL A 41 4.43 -2.19 3.23
N ALA A 42 4.53 -1.08 3.96
CA ALA A 42 3.41 -0.15 4.06
C ALA A 42 3.07 0.49 2.71
N LEU A 43 4.08 0.83 1.90
CA LEU A 43 3.85 1.39 0.57
C LEU A 43 3.19 0.37 -0.35
N LEU A 44 3.56 -0.90 -0.25
CA LEU A 44 2.91 -1.96 -1.03
C LEU A 44 1.46 -2.11 -0.62
N GLN A 45 1.15 -1.96 0.67
CA GLN A 45 -0.23 -2.02 1.14
C GLN A 45 -1.05 -0.85 0.62
N VAL A 46 -0.45 0.33 0.51
CA VAL A 46 -1.12 1.47 -0.14
C VAL A 46 -1.46 1.12 -1.59
N ALA A 47 -0.50 0.54 -2.31
CA ALA A 47 -0.70 0.17 -3.71
C ALA A 47 -1.87 -0.80 -3.89
N VAL A 48 -1.93 -1.83 -3.05
CA VAL A 48 -3.01 -2.82 -3.11
C VAL A 48 -4.35 -2.19 -2.75
N SER A 49 -4.38 -1.35 -1.72
CA SER A 49 -5.61 -0.66 -1.32
C SER A 49 -6.11 0.27 -2.40
N ALA A 50 -5.20 0.91 -3.13
CA ALA A 50 -5.57 1.83 -4.22
C ALA A 50 -6.19 1.07 -5.40
N ASP A 51 -5.73 -0.14 -5.67
CA ASP A 51 -6.21 -0.94 -6.79
C ASP A 51 -7.45 -1.75 -6.46
N SER A 52 -7.64 -2.10 -5.20
CA SER A 52 -8.73 -2.97 -4.79
C SER A 52 -10.05 -2.21 -4.80
N ARG A 53 -11.15 -2.98 -4.72
CA ARG A 53 -12.49 -2.39 -4.57
C ARG A 53 -12.87 -2.20 -3.10
N SER A 54 -11.87 -2.10 -2.26
CA SER A 54 -12.08 -1.86 -0.85
C SER A 54 -12.68 -0.48 -0.62
N PRO A 55 -13.40 -0.29 0.49
CA PRO A 55 -13.90 1.03 0.85
C PRO A 55 -12.79 2.06 0.96
N ALA A 56 -13.12 3.32 0.71
CA ALA A 56 -12.16 4.42 0.78
C ALA A 56 -11.41 4.46 2.10
N VAL A 57 -12.07 4.08 3.20
CA VAL A 57 -11.44 4.09 4.52
C VAL A 57 -10.23 3.16 4.59
N CYS A 58 -10.23 2.08 3.82
CA CYS A 58 -9.09 1.15 3.80
C CYS A 58 -7.86 1.81 3.19
N LEU A 59 -8.04 2.57 2.12
CA LEU A 59 -6.95 3.30 1.49
C LEU A 59 -6.44 4.41 2.42
N GLN A 60 -7.34 5.13 3.07
CA GLN A 60 -6.96 6.15 4.02
C GLN A 60 -6.17 5.57 5.18
N TRP A 61 -6.60 4.43 5.69
CA TRP A 61 -5.90 3.75 6.77
C TRP A 61 -4.51 3.30 6.32
N SER A 62 -4.41 2.68 5.16
CA SER A 62 -3.12 2.24 4.62
C SER A 62 -2.16 3.41 4.44
N THR A 63 -2.68 4.54 3.96
CA THR A 63 -1.88 5.75 3.79
C THR A 63 -1.34 6.25 5.13
N ALA A 64 -2.20 6.26 6.15
CA ALA A 64 -1.79 6.67 7.49
C ALA A 64 -0.72 5.73 8.04
N GLN A 65 -0.86 4.44 7.81
CA GLN A 65 0.13 3.46 8.24
C GLN A 65 1.48 3.67 7.54
N ALA A 66 1.44 4.03 6.26
CA ALA A 66 2.68 4.31 5.53
C ALA A 66 3.41 5.52 6.11
N LEU A 67 2.67 6.58 6.44
CA LEU A 67 3.26 7.73 7.11
C LEU A 67 3.87 7.34 8.45
N ALA A 68 3.17 6.53 9.22
CA ALA A 68 3.67 6.07 10.52
C ALA A 68 4.92 5.22 10.37
N ALA A 69 5.07 4.51 9.25
CA ALA A 69 6.24 3.70 8.98
C ALA A 69 7.41 4.49 8.41
N GLY A 70 7.26 5.80 8.23
CA GLY A 70 8.33 6.66 7.79
C GLY A 70 8.31 7.04 6.32
N ALA A 71 7.25 6.69 5.59
CA ALA A 71 7.14 7.10 4.20
C ALA A 71 6.85 8.59 4.11
N THR A 72 7.40 9.23 3.09
CA THR A 72 7.11 10.63 2.83
C THR A 72 5.83 10.74 2.00
N LYS A 73 5.25 11.95 2.00
CA LYS A 73 4.08 12.20 1.16
C LYS A 73 4.40 11.96 -0.31
N GLU A 74 5.59 12.36 -0.72
CA GLU A 74 6.04 12.16 -2.10
C GLU A 74 6.14 10.69 -2.45
N GLU A 75 6.65 9.87 -1.54
CA GLU A 75 6.74 8.44 -1.78
C GLU A 75 5.35 7.81 -1.93
N ILE A 76 4.40 8.25 -1.13
CA ILE A 76 3.03 7.73 -1.21
C ILE A 76 2.37 8.11 -2.54
N ILE A 77 2.56 9.35 -2.97
CA ILE A 77 2.04 9.78 -4.27
C ILE A 77 2.71 9.00 -5.40
N ASP A 78 4.01 8.76 -5.26
CA ASP A 78 4.75 8.01 -6.28
C ASP A 78 4.24 6.58 -6.40
N VAL A 79 3.67 6.01 -5.33
CA VAL A 79 3.00 4.71 -5.41
C VAL A 79 1.85 4.76 -6.42
N LEU A 80 1.05 5.83 -6.39
CA LEU A 80 -0.06 5.96 -7.33
C LEU A 80 0.44 6.06 -8.77
N LEU A 81 1.55 6.74 -8.97
CA LEU A 81 2.16 6.80 -10.31
C LEU A 81 2.66 5.43 -10.74
N ALA A 82 3.23 4.67 -9.82
CA ALA A 82 3.80 3.37 -10.12
C ALA A 82 2.74 2.32 -10.49
N ILE A 83 1.55 2.40 -9.89
CA ILE A 83 0.51 1.42 -10.19
C ILE A 83 -0.19 1.70 -11.52
N GLY A 84 -0.12 2.93 -12.03
CA GLY A 84 -0.83 3.30 -13.24
C GLY A 84 -0.62 2.36 -14.42
N PRO A 85 0.62 2.05 -14.79
CA PRO A 85 0.89 1.17 -15.94
C PRO A 85 0.37 -0.27 -15.76
N VAL A 86 0.21 -0.71 -14.52
CA VAL A 86 -0.20 -2.10 -14.21
C VAL A 86 -1.69 -2.18 -13.95
N ALA A 87 -2.19 -1.31 -13.08
CA ALA A 87 -3.59 -1.34 -12.62
C ALA A 87 -4.51 -0.50 -13.49
N GLY A 88 -3.95 0.40 -14.29
CA GLY A 88 -4.71 1.33 -15.10
C GLY A 88 -4.74 2.72 -14.48
N LEU A 89 -4.62 3.74 -15.33
CA LEU A 89 -4.55 5.11 -14.88
C LEU A 89 -5.82 5.52 -14.11
N GLY A 90 -6.97 4.97 -14.50
CA GLY A 90 -8.23 5.27 -13.82
C GLY A 90 -8.20 4.92 -12.33
N ARG A 91 -7.53 3.83 -11.97
CA ARG A 91 -7.37 3.45 -10.56
C ARG A 91 -6.57 4.47 -9.80
N ALA A 92 -5.45 4.91 -10.37
CA ALA A 92 -4.62 5.92 -9.74
C ALA A 92 -5.38 7.23 -9.56
N VAL A 93 -6.10 7.65 -10.58
CA VAL A 93 -6.90 8.87 -10.52
C VAL A 93 -8.01 8.77 -9.47
N SER A 94 -8.68 7.62 -9.41
CA SER A 94 -9.76 7.42 -8.44
C SER A 94 -9.23 7.39 -7.00
N ALA A 95 -8.02 6.88 -6.81
CA ALA A 95 -7.43 6.78 -5.48
C ALA A 95 -6.89 8.12 -4.97
N ALA A 96 -6.57 9.04 -5.86
CA ALA A 96 -5.87 10.28 -5.47
C ALA A 96 -6.63 11.11 -4.42
N PRO A 97 -7.96 11.34 -4.54
CA PRO A 97 -8.67 12.11 -3.51
C PRO A 97 -8.63 11.46 -2.14
N GLU A 98 -8.69 10.13 -2.08
CA GLU A 98 -8.68 9.41 -0.80
C GLU A 98 -7.31 9.49 -0.14
N VAL A 99 -6.26 9.37 -0.93
CA VAL A 99 -4.90 9.54 -0.44
C VAL A 99 -4.69 10.98 0.03
N ALA A 100 -5.16 11.94 -0.74
CA ALA A 100 -5.06 13.36 -0.36
C ALA A 100 -5.72 13.62 1.00
N THR A 101 -6.90 13.04 1.23
CA THR A 101 -7.58 13.17 2.50
C THR A 101 -6.72 12.63 3.65
N ALA A 102 -6.13 11.46 3.46
CA ALA A 102 -5.29 10.85 4.48
C ALA A 102 -3.99 11.63 4.71
N LEU A 103 -3.52 12.36 3.69
CA LEU A 103 -2.34 13.21 3.80
C LEU A 103 -2.67 14.61 4.32
N ASP A 104 -3.92 14.84 4.66
CA ASP A 104 -4.40 16.13 5.15
C ASP A 104 -4.15 17.24 4.11
N TYR A 105 -4.40 16.94 2.85
CA TYR A 105 -4.23 17.88 1.77
C TYR A 105 -5.59 18.26 1.19
N ASP A 106 -5.83 19.57 1.08
CA ASP A 106 -7.10 20.08 0.57
C ASP A 106 -7.04 20.22 -0.94
N MET A 107 -7.48 19.20 -1.65
CA MET A 107 -7.50 19.20 -3.11
C MET A 107 -8.42 20.27 -3.67
N ALA A 108 -9.56 20.51 -3.02
CA ALA A 108 -10.50 21.51 -3.50
C ALA A 108 -9.89 22.89 -3.48
N SER A 109 -9.20 23.22 -2.39
CA SER A 109 -8.53 24.50 -2.27
C SER A 109 -7.42 24.65 -3.29
N ALA A 110 -6.65 23.58 -3.50
CA ALA A 110 -5.55 23.59 -4.46
C ALA A 110 -6.06 23.81 -5.88
N LEU A 111 -7.20 23.22 -6.24
CA LEU A 111 -7.77 23.37 -7.56
C LEU A 111 -8.38 24.74 -7.80
N GLU A 112 -8.78 25.42 -6.74
CA GLU A 112 -9.36 26.75 -6.84
C GLU A 112 -8.31 27.84 -6.90
N GLU A 113 -7.09 27.57 -6.55
CA GLU A 113 -6.04 28.57 -6.58
C GLU A 113 -5.80 29.01 -8.02
N PRO A 114 -5.76 30.32 -8.26
CA PRO A 114 -5.49 30.81 -9.60
C PRO A 114 -4.11 30.40 -10.06
N ASN A 115 -4.03 29.96 -11.27
CA ASN A 115 -2.80 29.57 -11.90
C ASN A 115 -2.20 30.77 -12.63
N ASP A 116 -1.93 31.79 -11.91
CA ASP A 116 -1.57 33.08 -12.45
C ASP A 116 -0.07 33.27 -12.60
N HIS A 117 0.61 32.20 -12.72
CA HIS A 117 2.05 32.30 -12.87
C HIS A 117 2.52 31.84 -14.20
#